data_4d5e7217da3caed88107fc0c27e0330a
#
_entry.id   4d5e7217da3caed88107fc0c27e0330a
#
_cell.length_a   1.000
_cell.length_b   1.000
_cell.length_c   1.000
_cell.angle_alpha   90.00
_cell.angle_beta   90.00
_cell.angle_gamma   90.00
#
_symmetry.space_group_name_H-M   'P 1'
#
loop_
_entity.id
_entity.type
_entity.pdbx_description
1 polymer ?
#
loop_
_entity_poly.entity_id
_entity_poly.type
_entity_poly.pdbx_seq_one_letter_code
_entity_poly.pdbx_strand_id
1 'polypeptide(L)'
;PAELCTGVCSVRFPVPLVDRLRAALHGNRAAWSFAQRAGSGPVSATFDARAISAIARAELLHTRHPLLLFATDLHGRGTPHRSFALHLSRANSPPGLPPGTYVLGVWRFDIEGPRRRAEIQVAAIATDGGDLITDDLADALLIQVLDHATDVGRPEAGVEEGTQCLQGWAARQRTQLEAAARILERTRAERRRSTLRATWEARIRTARTRLQHLEAQSEKPFVIRMADAKLQKVERDSAEALRALDVATVRLEVEDLAVGTITID
;
A
#
# COMPACT_ATOMS: atom_id res chain seq x y z
N PRO A 1 7.69 34.38 2.55
CA PRO A 1 7.20 33.03 2.35
C PRO A 1 6.99 32.85 0.87
N ALA A 2 7.88 32.06 0.21
CA ALA A 2 7.65 31.67 -1.16
C ALA A 2 6.35 30.85 -1.17
N GLU A 3 5.40 31.22 -2.00
CA GLU A 3 4.25 30.40 -2.33
C GLU A 3 4.79 29.08 -2.88
N LEU A 4 4.85 28.07 -2.01
CA LEU A 4 5.15 26.71 -2.39
C LEU A 4 3.99 26.26 -3.27
N CYS A 5 4.30 25.86 -4.50
CA CYS A 5 3.33 25.21 -5.37
C CYS A 5 2.56 24.16 -4.56
N THR A 6 1.23 24.18 -4.65
CA THR A 6 0.34 23.25 -3.98
C THR A 6 0.86 21.81 -4.12
N GLY A 7 1.15 21.15 -3.01
CA GLY A 7 1.62 19.76 -2.97
C GLY A 7 3.11 19.56 -2.71
N VAL A 8 3.90 20.61 -2.50
CA VAL A 8 5.32 20.48 -2.10
C VAL A 8 5.53 21.09 -0.73
N CYS A 9 6.09 20.34 0.19
CA CYS A 9 6.48 20.81 1.52
C CYS A 9 8.00 20.84 1.66
N SER A 10 8.48 21.85 2.41
CA SER A 10 9.88 21.94 2.83
C SER A 10 10.01 21.40 4.25
N VAL A 11 10.74 20.31 4.39
CA VAL A 11 10.90 19.62 5.68
C VAL A 11 12.32 19.82 6.19
N ARG A 12 12.47 20.33 7.42
CA ARG A 12 13.73 20.37 8.14
C ARG A 12 13.72 19.30 9.23
N PHE A 13 14.71 18.44 9.22
CA PHE A 13 14.86 17.36 10.19
C PHE A 13 15.74 17.82 11.36
N PRO A 14 15.32 17.58 12.63
CA PRO A 14 16.20 17.76 13.78
C PRO A 14 17.42 16.82 13.70
N VAL A 15 18.59 17.31 14.15
CA VAL A 15 19.84 16.54 14.12
C VAL A 15 19.71 15.13 14.70
N PRO A 16 19.08 14.93 15.89
CA PRO A 16 18.93 13.60 16.45
C PRO A 16 18.11 12.63 15.56
N LEU A 17 17.15 13.17 14.79
CA LEU A 17 16.36 12.36 13.87
C LEU A 17 17.15 11.96 12.63
N VAL A 18 18.00 12.86 12.13
CA VAL A 18 18.93 12.58 11.02
C VAL A 18 19.92 11.47 11.39
N ASP A 19 20.45 11.50 12.60
CA ASP A 19 21.40 10.48 13.06
C ASP A 19 20.72 9.10 13.23
N ARG A 20 19.50 9.07 13.75
CA ARG A 20 18.67 7.85 13.81
C ARG A 20 18.34 7.33 12.41
N LEU A 21 18.00 8.22 11.48
CA LEU A 21 17.74 7.88 10.08
C LEU A 21 18.98 7.27 9.42
N ARG A 22 20.15 7.85 9.64
CA ARG A 22 21.44 7.32 9.15
C ARG A 22 21.74 5.93 9.70
N ALA A 23 21.53 5.74 10.99
CA ALA A 23 21.76 4.45 11.65
C ALA A 23 20.80 3.37 11.15
N ALA A 24 19.52 3.68 11.00
CA ALA A 24 18.49 2.74 10.56
C ALA A 24 18.64 2.32 9.09
N LEU A 25 19.14 3.23 8.23
CA LEU A 25 19.24 3.03 6.80
C LEU A 25 20.65 2.64 6.33
N HIS A 26 21.50 2.23 7.26
CA HIS A 26 22.86 1.77 6.96
C HIS A 26 22.82 0.55 6.01
N GLY A 27 23.45 0.71 4.84
CA GLY A 27 23.46 -0.32 3.79
C GLY A 27 22.54 -0.05 2.59
N ASN A 28 21.64 0.92 2.66
CA ASN A 28 20.82 1.34 1.52
C ASN A 28 21.37 2.65 0.92
N ARG A 29 22.01 2.57 -0.26
CA ARG A 29 22.67 3.70 -0.91
C ARG A 29 21.74 4.88 -1.22
N ALA A 30 20.52 4.63 -1.65
CA ALA A 30 19.53 5.67 -1.95
C ALA A 30 19.06 6.37 -0.66
N ALA A 31 18.81 5.59 0.39
CA ALA A 31 18.43 6.08 1.70
C ALA A 31 19.55 6.91 2.36
N TRP A 32 20.79 6.49 2.19
CA TRP A 32 21.95 7.23 2.67
C TRP A 32 22.08 8.61 2.02
N SER A 33 21.90 8.72 0.69
CA SER A 33 21.93 10.00 -0.01
C SER A 33 20.84 10.95 0.46
N PHE A 34 19.64 10.43 0.75
CA PHE A 34 18.57 11.20 1.36
C PHE A 34 18.92 11.70 2.77
N ALA A 35 19.44 10.82 3.63
CA ALA A 35 19.84 11.17 5.00
C ALA A 35 20.97 12.23 5.03
N GLN A 36 21.88 12.21 4.05
CA GLN A 36 22.91 13.24 3.89
C GLN A 36 22.29 14.60 3.53
N ARG A 37 21.38 14.64 2.56
CA ARG A 37 20.68 15.88 2.20
C ARG A 37 19.86 16.44 3.37
N ALA A 38 19.12 15.58 4.07
CA ALA A 38 18.34 15.95 5.25
C ALA A 38 19.20 16.53 6.39
N GLY A 39 20.45 16.08 6.51
CA GLY A 39 21.41 16.63 7.48
C GLY A 39 22.06 17.95 7.05
N SER A 40 22.04 18.27 5.75
CA SER A 40 22.67 19.48 5.20
C SER A 40 21.71 20.69 5.15
N GLY A 41 20.40 20.47 5.30
CA GLY A 41 19.41 21.55 5.24
C GLY A 41 17.99 21.05 5.03
N PRO A 42 17.05 21.95 4.75
CA PRO A 42 15.67 21.57 4.44
C PRO A 42 15.62 20.79 3.12
N VAL A 43 14.79 19.77 3.09
CA VAL A 43 14.51 18.93 1.91
C VAL A 43 13.11 19.26 1.41
N SER A 44 13.00 19.62 0.14
CA SER A 44 11.73 19.75 -0.53
C SER A 44 11.19 18.36 -0.87
N ALA A 45 9.96 18.07 -0.46
CA ALA A 45 9.35 16.76 -0.63
C ALA A 45 7.89 16.88 -1.10
N THR A 46 7.41 15.91 -1.85
CA THR A 46 6.05 15.85 -2.35
C THR A 46 5.55 14.41 -2.45
N PHE A 47 4.25 14.22 -2.27
CA PHE A 47 3.57 12.95 -2.58
C PHE A 47 3.02 12.92 -4.01
N ASP A 48 2.97 14.09 -4.68
CA ASP A 48 2.49 14.19 -6.06
C ASP A 48 3.64 14.04 -7.07
N ALA A 49 3.58 12.96 -7.85
CA ALA A 49 4.56 12.71 -8.91
C ALA A 49 4.57 13.81 -10.01
N ARG A 50 3.48 14.56 -10.17
CA ARG A 50 3.39 15.66 -11.15
C ARG A 50 4.14 16.89 -10.69
N ALA A 51 4.19 17.14 -9.39
CA ALA A 51 4.89 18.28 -8.82
C ALA A 51 6.42 18.17 -8.92
N ILE A 52 6.97 16.96 -9.06
CA ILE A 52 8.42 16.74 -9.24
C ILE A 52 8.98 17.40 -10.50
N SER A 53 8.22 17.39 -11.59
CA SER A 53 8.67 17.99 -12.85
C SER A 53 8.77 19.52 -12.78
N ALA A 54 8.09 20.15 -11.83
CA ALA A 54 8.05 21.59 -11.65
C ALA A 54 9.12 22.13 -10.70
N ILE A 55 9.69 21.30 -9.82
CA ILE A 55 10.63 21.72 -8.78
C ILE A 55 11.92 20.90 -8.85
N ALA A 56 12.99 21.55 -9.28
CA ALA A 56 14.31 20.95 -9.31
C ALA A 56 14.73 20.49 -7.88
N ARG A 57 15.06 19.20 -7.74
CA ARG A 57 15.50 18.56 -6.49
C ARG A 57 14.42 18.26 -5.45
N ALA A 58 13.12 18.30 -5.79
CA ALA A 58 12.11 17.77 -4.88
C ALA A 58 12.20 16.23 -4.80
N GLU A 59 12.02 15.69 -3.58
CA GLU A 59 12.02 14.26 -3.31
C GLU A 59 10.58 13.72 -3.39
N LEU A 60 10.34 12.68 -4.20
CA LEU A 60 9.04 12.01 -4.23
C LEU A 60 8.91 11.06 -3.05
N LEU A 61 8.00 11.35 -2.15
CA LEU A 61 7.64 10.46 -1.04
C LEU A 61 6.63 9.41 -1.53
N HIS A 62 7.11 8.29 -2.03
CA HIS A 62 6.28 7.14 -2.36
C HIS A 62 6.28 6.12 -1.21
N THR A 63 5.35 5.19 -1.19
CA THR A 63 5.15 4.21 -0.10
C THR A 63 6.38 3.37 0.27
N ARG A 64 7.37 3.28 -0.63
CA ARG A 64 8.67 2.62 -0.39
C ARG A 64 9.80 3.61 -0.15
N HIS A 65 9.48 4.89 0.02
CA HIS A 65 10.51 5.89 0.29
C HIS A 65 11.16 5.60 1.65
N PRO A 66 12.51 5.67 1.76
CA PRO A 66 13.22 5.35 2.99
C PRO A 66 12.73 6.11 4.22
N LEU A 67 12.34 7.37 4.04
CA LEU A 67 11.77 8.18 5.12
C LEU A 67 10.44 7.62 5.64
N LEU A 68 9.54 7.21 4.74
CA LEU A 68 8.26 6.64 5.14
C LEU A 68 8.43 5.28 5.82
N LEU A 69 9.33 4.44 5.30
CA LEU A 69 9.67 3.17 5.95
C LEU A 69 10.28 3.38 7.34
N PHE A 70 11.17 4.38 7.49
CA PHE A 70 11.73 4.74 8.79
C PHE A 70 10.67 5.31 9.74
N ALA A 71 9.78 6.18 9.26
CA ALA A 71 8.69 6.72 10.06
C ALA A 71 7.74 5.62 10.54
N THR A 72 7.36 4.69 9.66
CA THR A 72 6.55 3.52 10.04
C THR A 72 7.27 2.62 11.04
N ASP A 73 8.57 2.38 10.89
CA ASP A 73 9.35 1.59 11.85
C ASP A 73 9.49 2.28 13.22
N LEU A 74 9.66 3.60 13.25
CA LEU A 74 9.67 4.39 14.47
C LEU A 74 8.33 4.34 15.22
N HIS A 75 7.23 4.36 14.49
CA HIS A 75 5.89 4.31 15.06
C HIS A 75 5.41 2.89 15.36
N GLY A 76 5.85 1.89 14.59
CA GLY A 76 5.46 0.48 14.76
C GLY A 76 6.19 -0.24 15.91
N ARG A 77 7.33 0.27 16.39
CA ARG A 77 8.06 -0.35 17.51
C ARG A 77 7.53 0.11 18.87
N GLY A 78 6.35 -0.34 19.26
CA GLY A 78 5.99 -0.41 20.68
C GLY A 78 5.26 0.76 21.29
N THR A 79 4.47 1.50 20.57
CA THR A 79 3.43 2.32 21.20
C THR A 79 2.09 1.59 21.05
N PRO A 80 1.49 1.15 22.19
CA PRO A 80 0.10 0.70 22.15
C PRO A 80 -0.76 1.84 21.58
N HIS A 81 -1.87 1.48 20.95
CA HIS A 81 -2.88 2.35 20.37
C HIS A 81 -2.84 3.78 20.94
N ARG A 82 -2.43 4.74 20.12
CA ARG A 82 -2.44 6.13 20.58
C ARG A 82 -3.89 6.58 20.60
N SER A 83 -4.46 6.62 21.79
CA SER A 83 -5.66 7.40 22.01
C SER A 83 -5.29 8.88 21.97
N PHE A 84 -6.00 9.66 21.22
CA PHE A 84 -5.84 11.11 21.11
C PHE A 84 -7.17 11.80 21.44
N ALA A 85 -7.10 13.04 21.87
CA ALA A 85 -8.24 13.93 21.94
C ALA A 85 -7.86 15.25 21.27
N LEU A 86 -8.57 15.59 20.22
CA LEU A 86 -8.26 16.72 19.36
C LEU A 86 -9.46 17.66 19.27
N HIS A 87 -9.17 18.93 19.05
CA HIS A 87 -10.15 19.96 18.79
C HIS A 87 -9.95 20.51 17.37
N LEU A 88 -11.03 20.61 16.61
CA LEU A 88 -11.06 21.17 15.27
C LEU A 88 -12.07 22.30 15.21
N SER A 89 -11.62 23.51 14.88
CA SER A 89 -12.52 24.63 14.67
C SER A 89 -13.51 24.39 13.53
N ARG A 90 -14.74 24.84 13.71
CA ARG A 90 -15.79 24.77 12.69
C ARG A 90 -15.36 25.32 11.32
N ALA A 91 -14.54 26.35 11.28
CA ALA A 91 -14.03 26.93 10.06
C ALA A 91 -13.17 25.96 9.23
N ASN A 92 -12.56 24.99 9.90
CA ASN A 92 -11.69 23.98 9.29
C ASN A 92 -12.35 22.60 9.20
N SER A 93 -13.62 22.46 9.62
CA SER A 93 -14.30 21.17 9.51
C SER A 93 -14.77 20.92 8.06
N PRO A 94 -14.79 19.64 7.60
CA PRO A 94 -15.34 19.33 6.30
C PRO A 94 -16.78 19.78 6.13
N PRO A 95 -17.18 20.27 4.96
CA PRO A 95 -18.57 20.62 4.69
C PRO A 95 -19.47 19.38 4.83
N GLY A 96 -20.58 19.53 5.53
CA GLY A 96 -21.54 18.45 5.79
C GLY A 96 -21.35 17.73 7.11
N LEU A 97 -20.28 17.99 7.86
CA LEU A 97 -20.08 17.43 9.19
C LEU A 97 -20.65 18.40 10.26
N PRO A 98 -21.67 18.02 11.04
CA PRO A 98 -22.23 18.92 12.08
C PRO A 98 -21.24 19.12 13.23
N PRO A 99 -21.38 20.19 14.03
CA PRO A 99 -20.69 20.36 15.30
C PRO A 99 -20.98 19.17 16.23
N GLY A 100 -19.98 18.76 16.99
CA GLY A 100 -20.13 17.64 17.94
C GLY A 100 -18.81 16.92 18.21
N THR A 101 -18.89 15.88 19.01
CA THR A 101 -17.73 15.02 19.31
C THR A 101 -17.83 13.74 18.53
N TYR A 102 -16.75 13.38 17.87
CA TYR A 102 -16.60 12.20 17.04
C TYR A 102 -15.51 11.28 17.55
N VAL A 103 -15.71 9.98 17.48
CA VAL A 103 -14.62 9.00 17.59
C VAL A 103 -14.09 8.77 16.18
N LEU A 104 -12.80 9.00 15.96
CA LEU A 104 -12.09 8.75 14.71
C LEU A 104 -11.17 7.58 14.88
N GLY A 105 -11.18 6.66 13.92
CA GLY A 105 -10.24 5.55 13.83
C GLY A 105 -9.52 5.53 12.49
N VAL A 106 -8.26 5.17 12.52
CA VAL A 106 -7.39 5.02 11.35
C VAL A 106 -6.76 3.64 11.37
N TRP A 107 -6.94 2.88 10.30
CA TRP A 107 -6.42 1.51 10.15
C TRP A 107 -5.56 1.40 8.91
N ARG A 108 -4.54 0.55 9.04
CA ARG A 108 -3.73 0.11 7.92
C ARG A 108 -4.07 -1.34 7.60
N PHE A 109 -4.38 -1.61 6.34
CA PHE A 109 -4.67 -2.92 5.79
C PHE A 109 -3.50 -3.34 4.90
N ASP A 110 -2.66 -4.26 5.38
CA ASP A 110 -1.57 -4.81 4.61
C ASP A 110 -2.04 -6.08 3.88
N ILE A 111 -2.10 -6.00 2.56
CA ILE A 111 -2.53 -7.10 1.70
C ILE A 111 -1.28 -7.80 1.17
N GLU A 112 -0.98 -8.96 1.73
CA GLU A 112 0.11 -9.83 1.29
C GLU A 112 -0.37 -10.79 0.21
N GLY A 113 0.34 -10.81 -0.90
CA GLY A 113 0.10 -11.65 -2.05
C GLY A 113 1.26 -11.55 -3.02
N PRO A 114 1.11 -11.95 -4.28
CA PRO A 114 2.13 -11.76 -5.31
C PRO A 114 2.54 -10.30 -5.49
N ARG A 115 1.68 -9.38 -5.10
CA ARG A 115 1.98 -7.95 -4.97
C ARG A 115 1.51 -7.48 -3.61
N ARG A 116 2.47 -7.09 -2.78
CA ARG A 116 2.17 -6.41 -1.52
C ARG A 116 1.61 -5.03 -1.80
N ARG A 117 0.56 -4.68 -1.09
CA ARG A 117 0.01 -3.31 -1.06
C ARG A 117 -0.51 -3.03 0.34
N ALA A 118 -0.45 -1.77 0.73
CA ALA A 118 -1.07 -1.28 1.96
C ALA A 118 -2.14 -0.26 1.59
N GLU A 119 -3.25 -0.30 2.30
CA GLU A 119 -4.33 0.68 2.19
C GLU A 119 -4.56 1.27 3.59
N ILE A 120 -4.66 2.58 3.69
CA ILE A 120 -5.09 3.25 4.91
C ILE A 120 -6.57 3.55 4.74
N GLN A 121 -7.35 3.19 5.74
CA GLN A 121 -8.77 3.52 5.77
C GLN A 121 -9.11 4.23 7.07
N VAL A 122 -10.04 5.15 6.98
CA VAL A 122 -10.49 6.02 8.03
C VAL A 122 -11.99 5.86 8.22
N ALA A 123 -12.42 5.89 9.46
CA ALA A 123 -13.85 5.99 9.76
C ALA A 123 -14.05 6.83 11.02
N ALA A 124 -15.17 7.50 11.10
CA ALA A 124 -15.57 8.23 12.28
C ALA A 124 -17.05 7.98 12.63
N ILE A 125 -17.40 8.18 13.88
CA ILE A 125 -18.77 8.09 14.36
C ILE A 125 -18.99 9.15 15.43
N ALA A 126 -20.15 9.80 15.41
CA ALA A 126 -20.52 10.74 16.46
C ALA A 126 -20.74 10.02 17.79
N THR A 127 -20.30 10.61 18.90
CA THR A 127 -20.44 10.01 20.25
C THR A 127 -21.88 9.96 20.75
N ASP A 128 -22.77 10.76 20.17
CA ASP A 128 -24.20 10.79 20.47
C ASP A 128 -25.04 9.79 19.67
N GLY A 129 -24.40 8.89 18.90
CA GLY A 129 -25.08 7.82 18.18
C GLY A 129 -25.52 8.18 16.77
N GLY A 130 -24.69 8.88 16.04
CA GLY A 130 -24.92 9.19 14.62
C GLY A 130 -24.55 8.09 13.64
N ASP A 131 -24.70 8.38 12.35
CA ASP A 131 -24.29 7.51 11.27
C ASP A 131 -22.76 7.36 11.18
N LEU A 132 -22.33 6.22 10.73
CA LEU A 132 -20.93 5.95 10.49
C LEU A 132 -20.44 6.78 9.27
N ILE A 133 -19.40 7.55 9.49
CA ILE A 133 -18.75 8.39 8.48
C ILE A 133 -17.59 7.60 7.91
N THR A 134 -17.58 7.41 6.60
CA THR A 134 -16.56 6.65 5.86
C THR A 134 -16.18 7.37 4.57
N ASP A 135 -15.28 6.77 3.81
CA ASP A 135 -14.89 7.19 2.46
C ASP A 135 -14.43 8.67 2.39
N ASP A 136 -14.78 9.38 1.35
CA ASP A 136 -14.30 10.74 1.07
C ASP A 136 -14.50 11.73 2.25
N LEU A 137 -15.59 11.59 3.02
CA LEU A 137 -15.85 12.49 4.15
C LEU A 137 -14.94 12.18 5.36
N ALA A 138 -14.68 10.92 5.61
CA ALA A 138 -13.74 10.50 6.66
C ALA A 138 -12.30 10.88 6.30
N ASP A 139 -11.91 10.69 5.02
CA ASP A 139 -10.61 11.11 4.51
C ASP A 139 -10.44 12.64 4.59
N ALA A 140 -11.46 13.41 4.21
CA ALA A 140 -11.47 14.86 4.35
C ALA A 140 -11.32 15.29 5.81
N LEU A 141 -12.01 14.62 6.74
CA LEU A 141 -11.88 14.87 8.18
C LEU A 141 -10.46 14.61 8.65
N LEU A 142 -9.87 13.48 8.27
CA LEU A 142 -8.49 13.16 8.65
C LEU A 142 -7.51 14.23 8.16
N ILE A 143 -7.65 14.69 6.91
CA ILE A 143 -6.79 15.74 6.35
C ILE A 143 -6.91 17.03 7.18
N GLN A 144 -8.14 17.48 7.46
CA GLN A 144 -8.36 18.70 8.26
C GLN A 144 -7.81 18.56 9.69
N VAL A 145 -7.94 17.38 10.28
CA VAL A 145 -7.38 17.06 11.59
C VAL A 145 -5.86 17.16 11.57
N LEU A 146 -5.20 16.58 10.59
CA LEU A 146 -3.73 16.61 10.48
C LEU A 146 -3.20 18.03 10.26
N ASP A 147 -3.95 18.88 9.56
CA ASP A 147 -3.50 20.22 9.20
C ASP A 147 -3.85 21.27 10.28
N HIS A 148 -4.96 21.12 10.99
CA HIS A 148 -5.54 22.20 11.77
C HIS A 148 -5.96 21.83 13.21
N ALA A 149 -5.99 20.55 13.58
CA ALA A 149 -6.44 20.18 14.91
C ALA A 149 -5.40 20.50 15.99
N THR A 150 -5.89 20.82 17.18
CA THR A 150 -5.09 21.05 18.37
C THR A 150 -5.32 19.94 19.39
N ASP A 151 -4.27 19.51 20.08
CA ASP A 151 -4.33 18.50 21.13
C ASP A 151 -5.00 19.12 22.39
N VAL A 152 -6.05 18.47 22.89
CA VAL A 152 -6.77 18.88 24.13
C VAL A 152 -6.55 17.91 25.29
N GLY A 153 -5.70 16.92 25.11
CA GLY A 153 -5.14 16.08 26.20
C GLY A 153 -5.84 14.75 26.40
N ARG A 154 -6.99 14.66 27.07
CA ARG A 154 -7.63 13.37 27.39
C ARG A 154 -8.97 13.22 26.67
N PRO A 155 -9.25 12.02 26.15
CA PRO A 155 -10.57 11.72 25.56
C PRO A 155 -11.69 11.87 26.61
N GLU A 156 -12.83 12.40 26.20
CA GLU A 156 -14.03 12.49 27.00
C GLU A 156 -14.70 11.10 27.18
N ALA A 157 -15.68 11.03 28.11
CA ALA A 157 -16.50 9.83 28.32
C ALA A 157 -17.33 9.52 27.05
N GLY A 158 -17.62 8.23 26.78
CA GLY A 158 -18.41 7.79 25.62
C GLY A 158 -17.58 7.24 24.45
N VAL A 159 -16.26 7.25 24.55
CA VAL A 159 -15.35 6.76 23.51
C VAL A 159 -15.45 5.25 23.27
N GLU A 160 -15.84 4.48 24.31
CA GLU A 160 -15.82 3.01 24.26
C GLU A 160 -16.82 2.46 23.25
N GLU A 161 -18.07 2.95 23.25
CA GLU A 161 -19.09 2.49 22.31
C GLU A 161 -18.75 2.84 20.87
N GLY A 162 -18.29 4.08 20.62
CA GLY A 162 -17.80 4.50 19.31
C GLY A 162 -16.62 3.65 18.84
N THR A 163 -15.68 3.37 19.73
CA THR A 163 -14.52 2.52 19.42
C THR A 163 -14.93 1.12 19.04
N GLN A 164 -15.88 0.51 19.76
CA GLN A 164 -16.41 -0.83 19.44
C GLN A 164 -17.12 -0.85 18.08
N CYS A 165 -17.91 0.18 17.77
CA CYS A 165 -18.57 0.33 16.48
C CYS A 165 -17.54 0.41 15.33
N LEU A 166 -16.49 1.21 15.50
CA LEU A 166 -15.40 1.37 14.53
C LEU A 166 -14.57 0.09 14.36
N GLN A 167 -14.28 -0.63 15.44
CA GLN A 167 -13.62 -1.94 15.37
C GLN A 167 -14.47 -2.97 14.60
N GLY A 168 -15.79 -2.97 14.85
CA GLY A 168 -16.72 -3.79 14.09
C GLY A 168 -16.76 -3.45 12.61
N TRP A 169 -16.64 -2.17 12.26
CA TRP A 169 -16.52 -1.72 10.88
C TRP A 169 -15.18 -2.18 10.27
N ALA A 170 -14.06 -1.98 10.95
CA ALA A 170 -12.75 -2.40 10.47
C ALA A 170 -12.69 -3.92 10.21
N ALA A 171 -13.32 -4.74 11.07
CA ALA A 171 -13.43 -6.17 10.87
C ALA A 171 -14.24 -6.53 9.61
N ARG A 172 -15.33 -5.80 9.33
CA ARG A 172 -16.10 -5.98 8.09
C ARG A 172 -15.28 -5.56 6.86
N GLN A 173 -14.59 -4.42 6.92
CA GLN A 173 -13.70 -3.95 5.85
C GLN A 173 -12.58 -4.96 5.56
N ARG A 174 -11.96 -5.51 6.61
CA ARG A 174 -11.00 -6.61 6.46
C ARG A 174 -11.55 -7.74 5.61
N THR A 175 -12.74 -8.22 5.94
CA THR A 175 -13.37 -9.34 5.23
C THR A 175 -13.66 -8.99 3.76
N GLN A 176 -14.13 -7.78 3.49
CA GLN A 176 -14.42 -7.31 2.14
C GLN A 176 -13.14 -7.15 1.31
N LEU A 177 -12.10 -6.52 1.87
CA LEU A 177 -10.81 -6.34 1.19
C LEU A 177 -10.13 -7.67 0.90
N GLU A 178 -10.18 -8.61 1.84
CA GLU A 178 -9.63 -9.95 1.64
C GLU A 178 -10.37 -10.69 0.51
N ALA A 179 -11.69 -10.63 0.48
CA ALA A 179 -12.50 -11.22 -0.58
C ALA A 179 -12.19 -10.57 -1.95
N ALA A 180 -12.15 -9.25 -2.01
CA ALA A 180 -11.81 -8.51 -3.22
C ALA A 180 -10.38 -8.82 -3.72
N ALA A 181 -9.42 -8.89 -2.81
CA ALA A 181 -8.05 -9.24 -3.14
C ALA A 181 -7.93 -10.67 -3.68
N ARG A 182 -8.64 -11.63 -3.09
CA ARG A 182 -8.69 -13.02 -3.58
C ARG A 182 -9.29 -13.11 -4.98
N ILE A 183 -10.39 -12.40 -5.25
CA ILE A 183 -11.02 -12.35 -6.58
C ILE A 183 -10.04 -11.76 -7.60
N LEU A 184 -9.39 -10.63 -7.25
CA LEU A 184 -8.44 -9.96 -8.13
C LEU A 184 -7.25 -10.86 -8.46
N GLU A 185 -6.67 -11.54 -7.47
CA GLU A 185 -5.53 -12.44 -7.69
C GLU A 185 -5.96 -13.69 -8.48
N ARG A 186 -7.16 -14.22 -8.25
CA ARG A 186 -7.70 -15.31 -9.07
C ARG A 186 -7.83 -14.90 -10.55
N THR A 187 -8.42 -13.74 -10.80
CA THR A 187 -8.55 -13.21 -12.17
C THR A 187 -7.20 -12.99 -12.84
N ARG A 188 -6.21 -12.48 -12.07
CA ARG A 188 -4.84 -12.31 -12.56
C ARG A 188 -4.15 -13.65 -12.85
N ALA A 189 -4.33 -14.63 -11.96
CA ALA A 189 -3.80 -15.98 -12.16
C ALA A 189 -4.40 -16.64 -13.39
N GLU A 190 -5.71 -16.52 -13.60
CA GLU A 190 -6.40 -17.02 -14.79
C GLU A 190 -5.88 -16.37 -16.08
N ARG A 191 -5.69 -15.05 -16.11
CA ARG A 191 -5.10 -14.34 -17.26
C ARG A 191 -3.66 -14.79 -17.52
N ARG A 192 -2.83 -14.92 -16.48
CA ARG A 192 -1.46 -15.43 -16.61
C ARG A 192 -1.46 -16.87 -17.14
N ARG A 193 -2.35 -17.72 -16.61
CA ARG A 193 -2.51 -19.11 -17.05
C ARG A 193 -2.91 -19.17 -18.53
N SER A 194 -3.88 -18.35 -18.96
CA SER A 194 -4.29 -18.26 -20.35
C SER A 194 -3.15 -17.82 -21.28
N THR A 195 -2.45 -16.75 -20.93
CA THR A 195 -1.30 -16.25 -21.70
C THR A 195 -0.17 -17.28 -21.76
N LEU A 196 0.15 -17.91 -20.64
CA LEU A 196 1.20 -18.93 -20.57
C LEU A 196 0.82 -20.15 -21.39
N ARG A 197 -0.43 -20.62 -21.29
CA ARG A 197 -0.95 -21.72 -22.09
C ARG A 197 -0.83 -21.43 -23.59
N ALA A 198 -1.29 -20.26 -24.05
CA ALA A 198 -1.18 -19.87 -25.45
C ALA A 198 0.27 -19.84 -25.94
N THR A 199 1.19 -19.34 -25.10
CA THR A 199 2.63 -19.33 -25.42
C THR A 199 3.21 -20.74 -25.55
N TRP A 200 2.89 -21.64 -24.61
CA TRP A 200 3.35 -23.02 -24.65
C TRP A 200 2.73 -23.81 -25.79
N GLU A 201 1.44 -23.63 -26.07
CA GLU A 201 0.78 -24.25 -27.23
C GLU A 201 1.43 -23.84 -28.55
N ALA A 202 1.83 -22.57 -28.68
CA ALA A 202 2.57 -22.12 -29.85
C ALA A 202 3.94 -22.82 -29.97
N ARG A 203 4.68 -22.95 -28.86
CA ARG A 203 5.98 -23.65 -28.82
C ARG A 203 5.84 -25.13 -29.11
N ILE A 204 4.84 -25.78 -28.55
CA ILE A 204 4.53 -27.21 -28.83
C ILE A 204 4.18 -27.42 -30.27
N ARG A 205 3.30 -26.57 -30.86
CA ARG A 205 2.98 -26.62 -32.28
C ARG A 205 4.21 -26.49 -33.17
N THR A 206 5.07 -25.51 -32.89
CA THR A 206 6.31 -25.30 -33.64
C THR A 206 7.23 -26.55 -33.56
N ALA A 207 7.40 -27.09 -32.36
CA ALA A 207 8.22 -28.31 -32.18
C ALA A 207 7.64 -29.52 -32.91
N ARG A 208 6.32 -29.70 -32.86
CA ARG A 208 5.59 -30.78 -33.52
C ARG A 208 5.66 -30.68 -35.04
N THR A 209 5.44 -29.49 -35.58
CA THR A 209 5.56 -29.23 -37.03
C THR A 209 6.99 -29.52 -37.52
N ARG A 210 8.00 -29.15 -36.74
CA ARG A 210 9.39 -29.45 -37.05
C ARG A 210 9.66 -30.97 -37.06
N LEU A 211 9.16 -31.71 -36.08
CA LEU A 211 9.30 -33.17 -36.03
C LEU A 211 8.65 -33.81 -37.27
N GLN A 212 7.41 -33.44 -37.59
CA GLN A 212 6.69 -33.94 -38.77
C GLN A 212 7.43 -33.65 -40.07
N HIS A 213 8.03 -32.47 -40.19
CA HIS A 213 8.82 -32.12 -41.39
C HIS A 213 10.08 -32.96 -41.54
N LEU A 214 10.80 -33.23 -40.46
CA LEU A 214 11.99 -34.11 -40.47
C LEU A 214 11.63 -35.56 -40.79
N GLU A 215 10.51 -36.05 -40.26
CA GLU A 215 9.98 -37.38 -40.61
C GLU A 215 9.61 -37.50 -42.07
N ALA A 216 8.90 -36.48 -42.63
CA ALA A 216 8.50 -36.45 -44.04
C ALA A 216 9.69 -36.37 -45.01
N GLN A 217 10.79 -35.73 -44.59
CA GLN A 217 12.02 -35.64 -45.36
C GLN A 217 12.93 -36.89 -45.22
N SER A 218 12.51 -37.89 -44.45
CA SER A 218 13.29 -39.12 -44.21
C SER A 218 14.70 -38.80 -43.68
N GLU A 219 14.80 -37.80 -42.80
CA GLU A 219 16.04 -37.40 -42.18
C GLU A 219 16.66 -38.54 -41.34
N LYS A 220 17.94 -38.39 -40.99
CA LYS A 220 18.65 -39.40 -40.20
C LYS A 220 17.93 -39.70 -38.90
N PRO A 221 17.79 -40.99 -38.48
CA PRO A 221 17.07 -41.39 -37.27
C PRO A 221 17.54 -40.69 -35.97
N PHE A 222 18.78 -40.27 -35.93
CA PHE A 222 19.33 -39.50 -34.78
C PHE A 222 18.72 -38.10 -34.72
N VAL A 223 18.53 -37.41 -35.86
CA VAL A 223 17.95 -36.05 -35.92
C VAL A 223 16.48 -36.10 -35.53
N ILE A 224 15.73 -37.09 -35.98
CA ILE A 224 14.33 -37.31 -35.60
C ILE A 224 14.21 -37.54 -34.10
N ARG A 225 15.05 -38.42 -33.50
CA ARG A 225 15.06 -38.65 -32.04
C ARG A 225 15.38 -37.39 -31.22
N MET A 226 16.30 -36.55 -31.70
CA MET A 226 16.59 -35.26 -31.06
C MET A 226 15.39 -34.30 -31.10
N ALA A 227 14.66 -34.26 -32.22
CA ALA A 227 13.49 -33.42 -32.36
C ALA A 227 12.34 -33.91 -31.44
N ASP A 228 12.11 -35.20 -31.34
CA ASP A 228 11.14 -35.81 -30.43
C ASP A 228 11.48 -35.55 -28.97
N ALA A 229 12.73 -35.76 -28.56
CA ALA A 229 13.18 -35.44 -27.21
C ALA A 229 12.97 -33.95 -26.86
N LYS A 230 13.16 -33.06 -27.81
CA LYS A 230 12.88 -31.63 -27.67
C LYS A 230 11.39 -31.35 -27.48
N LEU A 231 10.51 -32.02 -28.24
CA LEU A 231 9.06 -31.88 -28.07
C LEU A 231 8.63 -32.34 -26.68
N GLN A 232 9.06 -33.53 -26.25
CA GLN A 232 8.75 -34.07 -24.92
C GLN A 232 9.24 -33.15 -23.80
N LYS A 233 10.42 -32.54 -23.96
CA LYS A 233 10.93 -31.55 -23.00
C LYS A 233 10.01 -30.32 -22.94
N VAL A 234 9.60 -29.75 -24.07
CA VAL A 234 8.72 -28.58 -24.11
C VAL A 234 7.35 -28.89 -23.48
N GLU A 235 6.80 -30.08 -23.72
CA GLU A 235 5.53 -30.52 -23.11
C GLU A 235 5.66 -30.66 -21.59
N ARG A 236 6.77 -31.23 -21.10
CA ARG A 236 7.05 -31.33 -19.65
C ARG A 236 7.22 -29.96 -18.99
N ASP A 237 8.06 -29.10 -19.58
CA ASP A 237 8.29 -27.73 -19.08
C ASP A 237 6.97 -26.93 -19.04
N SER A 238 6.10 -27.14 -20.01
CA SER A 238 4.74 -26.55 -20.05
C SER A 238 3.87 -26.99 -18.87
N ALA A 239 3.86 -28.28 -18.59
CA ALA A 239 3.09 -28.84 -17.49
C ALA A 239 3.59 -28.34 -16.13
N GLU A 240 4.89 -28.25 -15.92
CA GLU A 240 5.51 -27.72 -14.70
C GLU A 240 5.21 -26.22 -14.52
N ALA A 241 5.37 -25.42 -15.58
CA ALA A 241 5.08 -23.99 -15.53
C ALA A 241 3.62 -23.69 -15.21
N LEU A 242 2.67 -24.48 -15.73
CA LEU A 242 1.25 -24.33 -15.42
C LEU A 242 0.91 -24.74 -13.98
N ARG A 243 1.56 -25.78 -13.45
CA ARG A 243 1.38 -26.18 -12.04
C ARG A 243 1.91 -25.13 -11.07
N ALA A 244 3.05 -24.51 -11.39
CA ALA A 244 3.65 -23.48 -10.53
C ALA A 244 2.78 -22.23 -10.33
N LEU A 245 1.76 -22.01 -11.17
CA LEU A 245 0.86 -20.86 -11.06
C LEU A 245 -0.27 -21.03 -10.00
N ASP A 246 -0.42 -22.20 -9.39
CA ASP A 246 -1.58 -22.52 -8.55
C ASP A 246 -1.45 -22.12 -7.06
N VAL A 247 -0.36 -21.46 -6.65
CA VAL A 247 0.00 -21.31 -5.22
C VAL A 247 0.04 -19.85 -4.72
N ALA A 248 -0.75 -18.95 -5.25
CA ALA A 248 -0.80 -17.59 -4.71
C ALA A 248 -1.82 -17.49 -3.58
N THR A 249 -1.36 -17.55 -2.32
CA THR A 249 -2.19 -17.22 -1.15
C THR A 249 -2.21 -15.71 -0.92
N VAL A 250 -3.40 -15.18 -0.64
CA VAL A 250 -3.58 -13.79 -0.19
C VAL A 250 -3.81 -13.83 1.32
N ARG A 251 -3.03 -13.04 2.05
CA ARG A 251 -3.24 -12.76 3.48
C ARG A 251 -3.52 -11.29 3.66
N LEU A 252 -4.35 -10.97 4.63
CA LEU A 252 -4.62 -9.59 5.00
C LEU A 252 -4.36 -9.42 6.50
N GLU A 253 -3.45 -8.50 6.82
CA GLU A 253 -3.15 -8.06 8.16
C GLU A 253 -3.74 -6.68 8.37
N VAL A 254 -4.29 -6.43 9.56
CA VAL A 254 -4.87 -5.15 9.94
C VAL A 254 -4.11 -4.62 11.13
N GLU A 255 -3.66 -3.40 11.03
CA GLU A 255 -2.98 -2.67 12.09
C GLU A 255 -3.81 -1.44 12.45
N ASP A 256 -4.14 -1.30 13.72
CA ASP A 256 -4.77 -0.10 14.27
C ASP A 256 -3.69 0.97 14.42
N LEU A 257 -3.76 2.04 13.64
CA LEU A 257 -2.77 3.12 13.69
C LEU A 257 -3.09 4.12 14.79
N ALA A 258 -4.35 4.53 14.89
CA ALA A 258 -4.80 5.50 15.88
C ALA A 258 -6.33 5.41 16.07
N VAL A 259 -6.79 5.61 17.31
CA VAL A 259 -8.20 5.78 17.65
C VAL A 259 -8.31 6.88 18.72
N GLY A 260 -9.21 7.82 18.52
CA GLY A 260 -9.38 8.91 19.48
C GLY A 260 -10.60 9.77 19.19
N THR A 261 -10.72 10.87 19.94
CA THR A 261 -11.84 11.80 19.80
C THR A 261 -11.45 13.07 19.09
N ILE A 262 -12.41 13.64 18.36
CA ILE A 262 -12.33 14.95 17.73
C ILE A 262 -13.57 15.71 18.12
N THR A 263 -13.40 16.88 18.72
CA THR A 263 -14.50 17.80 18.99
C THR A 263 -14.48 18.92 17.96
N ILE A 264 -15.61 19.15 17.30
CA ILE A 264 -15.84 20.20 16.32
C ILE A 264 -16.81 21.20 16.94
N ASP A 265 -16.44 22.50 16.98
CA ASP A 265 -17.29 23.57 17.51
C ASP A 265 -18.50 23.85 16.63
#